data_d529df08ef7b1dbbe16abce6ab39188d
#
_entry.id   d529df08ef7b1dbbe16abce6ab39188d
#
_cell.length_a   1.000
_cell.length_b   1.000
_cell.length_c   1.000
_cell.angle_alpha   90.00
_cell.angle_beta   90.00
_cell.angle_gamma   90.00
#
_symmetry.space_group_name_H-M   'P 1'
#
loop_
_entity.id
_entity.type
_entity.pdbx_description
1 polymer ?
#
loop_
_entity_poly.entity_id
_entity_poly.type
_entity_poly.pdbx_seq_one_letter_code
_entity_poly.pdbx_strand_id
1 'polypeptide(L)'
;MKKLCLILGLLVSLNAFTQTVYSVDSKYDADVKVYVASSKYDADLVVYKCSSKYDATDNKGLWFFASSKYDAKKKIYFCDSKYDADLIIYFTDSKYDAQWRTSSKKSLMY
;
A
#
# COMPACT_ATOMS: atom_id res chain seq x y z
N MET A 1 5.60 13.53 -36.03
CA MET A 1 4.23 13.20 -35.68
C MET A 1 4.13 11.86 -34.95
N LYS A 2 4.53 10.79 -35.61
CA LYS A 2 4.47 9.46 -35.03
C LYS A 2 5.31 9.32 -33.78
N LYS A 3 6.48 9.96 -33.76
CA LYS A 3 7.37 9.92 -32.60
C LYS A 3 6.73 10.56 -31.38
N LEU A 4 5.95 11.59 -31.60
CA LEU A 4 5.28 12.29 -30.53
C LEU A 4 4.25 11.39 -29.86
N CYS A 5 3.53 10.61 -30.65
CA CYS A 5 2.56 9.67 -30.11
C CYS A 5 3.23 8.59 -29.26
N LEU A 6 4.39 8.11 -29.68
CA LEU A 6 5.15 7.13 -28.94
C LEU A 6 5.59 7.67 -27.59
N ILE A 7 6.01 8.94 -27.57
CA ILE A 7 6.41 9.57 -26.32
C ILE A 7 5.24 9.65 -25.36
N LEU A 8 4.06 10.00 -25.85
CA LEU A 8 2.87 10.04 -25.02
C LEU A 8 2.53 8.67 -24.45
N GLY A 9 2.71 7.62 -25.25
CA GLY A 9 2.50 6.26 -24.78
C GLY A 9 3.43 5.92 -23.64
N LEU A 10 4.67 6.33 -23.69
CA LEU A 10 5.62 6.10 -22.62
C LEU A 10 5.22 6.83 -21.35
N LEU A 11 4.74 8.07 -21.48
CA LEU A 11 4.29 8.83 -20.33
C LEU A 11 3.11 8.14 -19.62
N VAL A 12 2.19 7.60 -20.40
CA VAL A 12 1.07 6.87 -19.84
C VAL A 12 1.55 5.66 -19.07
N SER A 13 2.54 4.94 -19.60
CA SER A 13 3.07 3.75 -18.93
C SER A 13 3.84 4.11 -17.66
N LEU A 14 4.33 5.34 -17.55
CA LEU A 14 5.01 5.81 -16.35
C LEU A 14 4.06 6.21 -15.24
N ASN A 15 2.79 6.37 -15.54
CA ASN A 15 1.76 6.62 -14.53
C ASN A 15 1.47 5.32 -13.81
N ALA A 16 2.50 4.76 -13.30
CA ALA A 16 2.45 3.49 -12.66
C ALA A 16 1.83 3.61 -11.29
N PHE A 17 1.56 2.48 -10.73
CA PHE A 17 0.94 2.26 -9.46
C PHE A 17 1.57 3.09 -8.33
N THR A 18 0.73 3.81 -7.59
CA THR A 18 1.13 4.46 -6.34
C THR A 18 0.26 3.88 -5.23
N GLN A 19 0.90 3.54 -4.10
CA GLN A 19 0.20 2.90 -2.99
C GLN A 19 -0.24 3.95 -1.98
N THR A 20 -1.35 4.61 -2.29
CA THR A 20 -1.97 5.55 -1.37
C THR A 20 -3.08 4.82 -0.61
N VAL A 21 -3.09 4.98 0.72
CA VAL A 21 -4.06 4.35 1.58
C VAL A 21 -4.76 5.37 2.46
N TYR A 22 -5.97 5.03 2.88
CA TYR A 22 -6.72 5.86 3.80
C TYR A 22 -7.32 4.97 4.88
N SER A 23 -7.14 5.36 6.14
CA SER A 23 -7.66 4.61 7.28
C SER A 23 -9.11 4.99 7.53
N VAL A 24 -10.00 4.01 7.45
CA VAL A 24 -11.43 4.21 7.71
C VAL A 24 -11.81 3.72 9.12
N ASP A 25 -12.90 4.24 9.66
CA ASP A 25 -13.34 3.95 11.00
C ASP A 25 -14.20 2.69 11.10
N SER A 26 -14.70 2.21 9.97
CA SER A 26 -15.56 1.03 9.93
C SER A 26 -14.97 -0.02 9.00
N LYS A 27 -14.95 -1.26 9.48
CA LYS A 27 -14.46 -2.38 8.68
C LYS A 27 -15.31 -2.62 7.44
N TYR A 28 -16.56 -2.19 7.45
CA TYR A 28 -17.46 -2.37 6.31
C TYR A 28 -17.14 -1.42 5.16
N ASP A 29 -16.40 -0.34 5.45
CA ASP A 29 -15.99 0.62 4.43
C ASP A 29 -14.60 0.32 3.87
N ALA A 30 -13.93 -0.68 4.42
CA ALA A 30 -12.54 -0.97 4.05
C ALA A 30 -12.43 -1.93 2.88
N ASP A 31 -11.42 -1.70 2.05
CA ASP A 31 -11.04 -2.66 1.02
C ASP A 31 -10.21 -3.80 1.61
N VAL A 32 -9.39 -3.47 2.61
CA VAL A 32 -8.50 -4.42 3.28
C VAL A 32 -8.50 -4.15 4.78
N LYS A 33 -8.69 -5.21 5.56
CA LYS A 33 -8.57 -5.13 7.01
C LYS A 33 -7.15 -5.50 7.39
N VAL A 34 -6.47 -4.65 8.15
CA VAL A 34 -5.07 -4.85 8.50
C VAL A 34 -4.87 -4.93 10.00
N TYR A 35 -3.90 -5.71 10.43
CA TYR A 35 -3.48 -5.80 11.81
C TYR A 35 -1.99 -5.45 11.89
N VAL A 36 -1.61 -4.59 12.84
CA VAL A 36 -0.22 -4.17 13.01
C VAL A 36 0.46 -5.10 14.01
N ALA A 37 1.42 -5.88 13.52
CA ALA A 37 2.19 -6.78 14.36
C ALA A 37 3.30 -6.02 15.07
N SER A 38 3.74 -6.56 16.21
CA SER A 38 4.85 -6.00 16.96
C SER A 38 6.21 -6.48 16.47
N SER A 39 6.22 -7.48 15.59
CA SER A 39 7.44 -8.04 15.01
C SER A 39 7.28 -8.24 13.52
N LYS A 40 8.32 -7.91 12.76
CA LYS A 40 8.28 -8.11 11.31
C LYS A 40 8.20 -9.59 10.92
N TYR A 41 8.63 -10.47 11.81
CA TYR A 41 8.58 -11.92 11.54
C TYR A 41 7.15 -12.47 11.56
N ASP A 42 6.22 -11.74 12.16
CA ASP A 42 4.81 -12.12 12.17
C ASP A 42 4.02 -11.45 11.06
N ALA A 43 4.64 -10.58 10.28
CA ALA A 43 3.95 -9.79 9.27
C ALA A 43 3.94 -10.46 7.91
N ASP A 44 2.85 -10.20 7.15
CA ASP A 44 2.78 -10.55 5.74
C ASP A 44 3.50 -9.51 4.89
N LEU A 45 3.49 -8.25 5.35
CA LEU A 45 4.06 -7.12 4.64
C LEU A 45 4.74 -6.19 5.64
N VAL A 46 6.00 -5.86 5.37
CA VAL A 46 6.73 -4.85 6.12
C VAL A 46 6.51 -3.51 5.41
N VAL A 47 5.94 -2.55 6.13
CA VAL A 47 5.48 -1.28 5.57
C VAL A 47 6.32 -0.12 6.05
N TYR A 48 6.71 0.75 5.12
CA TYR A 48 7.32 2.02 5.42
C TYR A 48 6.34 3.14 5.06
N LYS A 49 6.12 4.06 5.99
CA LYS A 49 5.23 5.21 5.76
C LYS A 49 6.00 6.29 5.02
N CYS A 50 5.60 6.54 3.79
CA CYS A 50 6.23 7.56 2.97
C CYS A 50 5.69 8.94 3.31
N SER A 51 6.54 9.96 3.24
CA SER A 51 6.14 11.35 3.44
C SER A 51 5.54 11.96 2.16
N SER A 52 5.74 11.33 1.03
CA SER A 52 5.21 11.76 -0.26
C SER A 52 4.56 10.60 -0.99
N LYS A 53 3.42 10.86 -1.63
CA LYS A 53 2.74 9.82 -2.41
C LYS A 53 3.58 9.35 -3.60
N TYR A 54 4.51 10.19 -4.07
CA TYR A 54 5.36 9.84 -5.20
C TYR A 54 6.40 8.78 -4.84
N ASP A 55 6.66 8.60 -3.55
CA ASP A 55 7.58 7.58 -3.07
C ASP A 55 6.89 6.23 -2.82
N ALA A 56 5.56 6.23 -2.78
CA ALA A 56 4.77 5.03 -2.48
C ALA A 56 4.47 4.27 -3.77
N THR A 57 5.49 3.60 -4.30
CA THR A 57 5.41 2.95 -5.61
C THR A 57 5.52 1.44 -5.55
N ASP A 58 5.05 0.79 -6.62
CA ASP A 58 5.33 -0.62 -6.94
C ASP A 58 4.77 -1.68 -6.00
N ASN A 59 3.84 -1.34 -5.13
CA ASN A 59 3.22 -2.32 -4.22
C ASN A 59 4.25 -3.21 -3.53
N LYS A 60 5.25 -2.58 -2.91
CA LYS A 60 6.32 -3.28 -2.22
C LYS A 60 6.45 -2.87 -0.75
N GLY A 61 5.37 -2.33 -0.18
CA GLY A 61 5.34 -1.93 1.22
C GLY A 61 5.58 -0.45 1.47
N LEU A 62 5.72 0.34 0.42
CA LEU A 62 5.85 1.79 0.53
C LEU A 62 4.46 2.39 0.47
N TRP A 63 3.95 2.83 1.61
CA TRP A 63 2.59 3.36 1.72
C TRP A 63 2.60 4.85 2.02
N PHE A 64 1.72 5.58 1.34
CA PHE A 64 1.43 6.97 1.69
C PHE A 64 0.02 7.05 2.22
N PHE A 65 -0.13 7.63 3.42
CA PHE A 65 -1.44 7.79 4.04
C PHE A 65 -2.06 9.09 3.56
N ALA A 66 -3.10 8.96 2.75
CA ALA A 66 -3.82 10.12 2.20
C ALA A 66 -4.67 10.78 3.28
N SER A 67 -4.91 12.06 3.13
CA SER A 67 -5.76 12.82 4.06
C SER A 67 -7.25 12.69 3.74
N SER A 68 -7.58 12.14 2.58
CA SER A 68 -8.95 11.95 2.12
C SER A 68 -9.10 10.58 1.47
N LYS A 69 -10.24 9.93 1.72
CA LYS A 69 -10.52 8.64 1.10
C LYS A 69 -10.60 8.72 -0.42
N TYR A 70 -10.93 9.90 -0.95
CA TYR A 70 -11.04 10.10 -2.39
C TYR A 70 -9.68 10.11 -3.09
N ASP A 71 -8.61 10.38 -2.33
CA ASP A 71 -7.26 10.40 -2.84
C ASP A 71 -6.54 9.07 -2.64
N ALA A 72 -7.20 8.12 -2.00
CA ALA A 72 -6.57 6.84 -1.68
C ALA A 72 -6.94 5.76 -2.68
N LYS A 73 -5.99 4.93 -3.00
CA LYS A 73 -6.21 3.77 -3.84
C LYS A 73 -6.87 2.63 -3.08
N LYS A 74 -6.52 2.51 -1.79
CA LYS A 74 -7.08 1.49 -0.90
C LYS A 74 -7.53 2.12 0.40
N LYS A 75 -8.71 1.72 0.84
CA LYS A 75 -9.19 2.07 2.18
C LYS A 75 -8.89 0.90 3.09
N ILE A 76 -8.24 1.18 4.21
CA ILE A 76 -7.84 0.15 5.15
C ILE A 76 -8.52 0.37 6.50
N TYR A 77 -8.74 -0.72 7.22
CA TYR A 77 -9.27 -0.68 8.57
C TYR A 77 -8.30 -1.41 9.49
N PHE A 78 -7.87 -0.74 10.57
CA PHE A 78 -6.96 -1.34 11.53
C PHE A 78 -7.75 -2.18 12.52
N CYS A 79 -7.50 -3.49 12.52
CA CYS A 79 -8.16 -4.44 13.41
C CYS A 79 -7.44 -4.53 14.75
N ASP A 80 -8.19 -4.87 15.80
CA ASP A 80 -7.63 -5.12 17.12
C ASP A 80 -7.09 -6.54 17.25
N SER A 81 -7.51 -7.44 16.37
CA SER A 81 -7.09 -8.83 16.39
C SER A 81 -6.58 -9.27 15.03
N LYS A 82 -5.46 -10.00 15.02
CA LYS A 82 -4.90 -10.52 13.78
C LYS A 82 -5.84 -11.52 13.10
N TYR A 83 -6.72 -12.15 13.85
CA TYR A 83 -7.66 -13.15 13.30
C TYR A 83 -8.75 -12.51 12.45
N ASP A 84 -9.01 -11.23 12.65
CA ASP A 84 -10.00 -10.49 11.86
C ASP A 84 -9.38 -9.80 10.65
N ALA A 85 -8.08 -9.82 10.52
CA ALA A 85 -7.37 -9.09 9.48
C ALA A 85 -7.19 -9.92 8.21
N ASP A 86 -7.25 -9.23 7.07
CA ASP A 86 -6.90 -9.83 5.79
C ASP A 86 -5.39 -9.83 5.59
N LEU A 87 -4.72 -8.84 6.21
CA LEU A 87 -3.30 -8.60 6.01
C LEU A 87 -2.67 -8.19 7.33
N ILE A 88 -1.57 -8.84 7.69
CA ILE A 88 -0.80 -8.48 8.89
C ILE A 88 0.41 -7.67 8.43
N ILE A 89 0.56 -6.47 8.98
CA ILE A 89 1.64 -5.57 8.59
C ILE A 89 2.54 -5.26 9.78
N TYR A 90 3.75 -4.82 9.49
CA TYR A 90 4.69 -4.30 10.47
C TYR A 90 5.27 -3.01 9.93
N PHE A 91 5.25 -1.94 10.74
CA PHE A 91 5.81 -0.66 10.34
C PHE A 91 7.30 -0.62 10.63
N THR A 92 8.10 -0.32 9.61
CA THR A 92 9.54 -0.17 9.73
C THR A 92 9.95 1.28 9.60
N ASP A 93 11.11 1.63 10.16
CA ASP A 93 11.67 2.97 10.07
C ASP A 93 12.55 3.16 8.84
N SER A 94 12.84 2.09 8.13
CA SER A 94 13.69 2.14 6.94
C SER A 94 12.93 1.69 5.71
N LYS A 95 12.94 2.54 4.68
CA LYS A 95 12.27 2.19 3.43
C LYS A 95 12.89 0.98 2.74
N TYR A 96 14.14 0.70 3.04
CA TYR A 96 14.85 -0.43 2.45
C TYR A 96 14.40 -1.78 3.03
N ASP A 97 13.75 -1.75 4.20
CA ASP A 97 13.20 -2.95 4.83
C ASP A 97 11.80 -3.27 4.34
N ALA A 98 11.14 -2.35 3.65
CA ALA A 98 9.77 -2.55 3.16
C ALA A 98 9.77 -3.68 2.14
N GLN A 99 8.96 -4.71 2.39
CA GLN A 99 8.89 -5.86 1.48
C GLN A 99 7.73 -6.77 1.84
N TRP A 100 7.29 -7.53 0.86
CA TRP A 100 6.35 -8.60 1.08
C TRP A 100 7.07 -9.81 1.68
N ARG A 101 6.49 -10.37 2.74
CA ARG A 101 6.94 -11.61 3.34
C ARG A 101 6.03 -12.77 2.96
N THR A 102 4.76 -12.46 2.68
CA THR A 102 3.78 -13.44 2.19
C THR A 102 3.32 -12.99 0.81
N SER A 103 4.00 -13.44 -0.22
CA SER A 103 3.76 -12.97 -1.59
C SER A 103 2.38 -13.32 -2.12
N SER A 104 1.75 -14.37 -1.58
CA SER A 104 0.40 -14.77 -2.00
C SER A 104 -0.66 -13.72 -1.65
N LYS A 105 -0.36 -12.81 -0.71
CA LYS A 105 -1.30 -11.76 -0.31
C LYS A 105 -1.07 -10.44 -1.03
N LYS A 106 -0.08 -10.37 -1.90
CA LYS A 106 0.27 -9.14 -2.59
C LYS A 106 -0.88 -8.58 -3.42
N SER A 107 -1.73 -9.45 -3.94
CA SER A 107 -2.88 -9.04 -4.75
C SER A 107 -3.91 -8.22 -3.97
N LEU A 108 -3.93 -8.33 -2.65
CA LEU A 108 -4.85 -7.56 -1.82
C LEU A 108 -4.61 -6.06 -1.94
N MET A 109 -3.39 -5.66 -2.28
CA MET A 109 -2.98 -4.26 -2.31
C MET A 109 -2.85 -3.70 -3.72
N TYR A 110 -3.31 -4.40 -4.72
CA TYR A 110 -3.36 -3.86 -6.09
C TYR A 110 -4.61 -3.03 -6.37
#